data_dab45ec8bdd73f1a9047c592c99e54fb
#
_entry.id   dab45ec8bdd73f1a9047c592c99e54fb
#
_cell.length_a   1.000
_cell.length_b   1.000
_cell.length_c   1.000
_cell.angle_alpha   90.00
_cell.angle_beta   90.00
_cell.angle_gamma   90.00
#
_symmetry.space_group_name_H-M   'P 1'
#
loop_
_entity.id
_entity.type
_entity.pdbx_description
1 polymer ?
#
loop_
_entity_poly.entity_id
_entity_poly.type
_entity_poly.pdbx_seq_one_letter_code
_entity_poly.pdbx_strand_id
1 'polypeptide(L)'
;IWLNPVLENDMPGGSYHGYATTDYYKVDPRFGTNEYYKGLIEKCHERNMKVVMDMIFNHCGSEHIWFLDRPSKDWFNFPDGYVQTSYRLTPHFDPYVSTYDKNIMDMGWFVESMPDLNQHNPHLMKYLTQNSIWWIEYSGIDGIRMDTHPYVFFDSMAEWCKEIQNEYPDFNIVGECWYNTEAGSAYWQENSILDKTRNSHLKTVMDFPLQGIVREAFMSQTDSWTGLNKIYDRLALDFMYSDPMAVLTFLDNHDTDRFLSEEPDNLGFFKQAIAFLL
;
A
#
# COMPACT_ATOMS: atom_id res chain seq x y z
N ILE A 1 -3.65 -14.42 -3.85
CA ILE A 1 -3.32 -14.39 -2.41
C ILE A 1 -2.38 -13.22 -2.17
N TRP A 2 -2.70 -12.37 -1.18
CA TRP A 2 -1.82 -11.36 -0.63
C TRP A 2 -1.50 -11.75 0.82
N LEU A 3 -0.21 -11.83 1.13
CA LEU A 3 0.32 -12.05 2.48
C LEU A 3 0.90 -10.73 3.00
N ASN A 4 0.86 -10.52 4.32
CA ASN A 4 1.64 -9.48 4.97
C ASN A 4 3.12 -9.63 4.59
N PRO A 5 3.95 -8.58 4.77
CA PRO A 5 5.35 -8.62 4.33
C PRO A 5 6.08 -9.88 4.79
N VAL A 6 6.72 -10.55 3.85
CA VAL A 6 7.49 -11.79 4.09
C VAL A 6 8.98 -11.54 4.28
N LEU A 7 9.43 -10.30 4.05
CA LEU A 7 10.85 -9.93 4.13
C LEU A 7 11.35 -9.95 5.57
N GLU A 8 12.66 -10.12 5.72
CA GLU A 8 13.32 -10.15 7.04
C GLU A 8 12.99 -8.90 7.85
N ASN A 9 12.59 -9.16 9.08
CA ASN A 9 12.03 -8.17 10.00
C ASN A 9 12.46 -8.49 11.42
N ASP A 10 13.78 -8.56 11.64
CA ASP A 10 14.37 -8.94 12.91
C ASP A 10 14.69 -7.68 13.73
N MET A 11 13.67 -7.16 14.41
CA MET A 11 13.81 -6.01 15.27
C MET A 11 13.74 -6.40 16.75
N PRO A 12 14.61 -5.84 17.61
CA PRO A 12 14.44 -5.92 19.06
C PRO A 12 13.04 -5.39 19.45
N GLY A 13 12.26 -6.20 20.15
CA GLY A 13 10.91 -5.82 20.57
C GLY A 13 9.77 -6.28 19.66
N GLY A 14 10.06 -7.08 18.64
CA GLY A 14 9.08 -7.88 17.94
C GLY A 14 8.32 -7.14 16.83
N SER A 15 8.94 -6.99 15.69
CA SER A 15 8.25 -6.62 14.46
C SER A 15 7.37 -7.79 13.97
N TYR A 16 6.25 -8.02 14.68
CA TYR A 16 5.30 -9.08 14.35
C TYR A 16 4.53 -8.78 13.05
N HIS A 17 4.40 -7.49 12.73
CA HIS A 17 3.62 -7.02 11.58
C HIS A 17 4.34 -7.16 10.23
N GLY A 18 5.68 -7.22 10.22
CA GLY A 18 6.48 -7.38 9.01
C GLY A 18 6.87 -6.09 8.27
N TYR A 19 6.46 -4.91 8.75
CA TYR A 19 6.67 -3.64 8.05
C TYR A 19 7.98 -2.91 8.39
N ALA A 20 8.79 -3.42 9.31
CA ALA A 20 10.11 -2.85 9.65
C ALA A 20 11.24 -3.66 8.99
N THR A 21 11.30 -3.66 7.68
CA THR A 21 12.22 -4.48 6.87
C THR A 21 13.68 -4.24 7.22
N THR A 22 14.44 -5.31 7.44
CA THR A 22 15.89 -5.28 7.72
C THR A 22 16.74 -5.85 6.58
N ASP A 23 16.13 -6.62 5.66
CA ASP A 23 16.78 -7.07 4.42
C ASP A 23 15.74 -7.21 3.31
N TYR A 24 15.89 -6.42 2.23
CA TYR A 24 14.96 -6.39 1.10
C TYR A 24 15.09 -7.59 0.14
N TYR A 25 16.13 -8.40 0.27
CA TYR A 25 16.38 -9.56 -0.62
C TYR A 25 16.22 -10.90 0.10
N LYS A 26 15.76 -10.89 1.35
CA LYS A 26 15.69 -12.10 2.17
C LYS A 26 14.33 -12.25 2.82
N VAL A 27 13.76 -13.45 2.68
CA VAL A 27 12.57 -13.85 3.44
C VAL A 27 12.95 -14.01 4.91
N ASP A 28 12.07 -13.56 5.80
CA ASP A 28 12.25 -13.70 7.26
C ASP A 28 12.39 -15.17 7.63
N PRO A 29 13.44 -15.53 8.37
CA PRO A 29 13.68 -16.93 8.77
C PRO A 29 12.53 -17.59 9.54
N ARG A 30 11.65 -16.78 10.15
CA ARG A 30 10.43 -17.29 10.80
C ARG A 30 9.44 -17.90 9.82
N PHE A 31 9.46 -17.48 8.55
CA PHE A 31 8.62 -17.99 7.46
C PHE A 31 9.35 -19.01 6.59
N GLY A 32 10.68 -19.10 6.67
CA GLY A 32 11.50 -20.02 5.91
C GLY A 32 12.60 -19.33 5.10
N THR A 33 12.72 -19.67 3.84
CA THR A 33 13.76 -19.14 2.95
C THR A 33 13.15 -18.58 1.66
N ASN A 34 13.96 -17.89 0.86
CA ASN A 34 13.56 -17.42 -0.46
C ASN A 34 13.05 -18.58 -1.35
N GLU A 35 13.69 -19.74 -1.28
CA GLU A 35 13.29 -20.94 -2.03
C GLU A 35 11.92 -21.47 -1.56
N TYR A 36 11.64 -21.43 -0.26
CA TYR A 36 10.30 -21.82 0.24
C TYR A 36 9.21 -20.87 -0.22
N TYR A 37 9.49 -19.57 -0.23
CA TYR A 37 8.55 -18.57 -0.73
C TYR A 37 8.28 -18.74 -2.23
N LYS A 38 9.33 -18.95 -3.04
CA LYS A 38 9.20 -19.31 -4.46
C LYS A 38 8.37 -20.59 -4.63
N GLY A 39 8.67 -21.63 -3.86
CA GLY A 39 7.92 -22.90 -3.92
C GLY A 39 6.45 -22.76 -3.50
N LEU A 40 6.13 -21.80 -2.60
CA LEU A 40 4.74 -21.45 -2.27
C LEU A 40 4.03 -20.84 -3.48
N ILE A 41 4.68 -19.91 -4.18
CA ILE A 41 4.13 -19.25 -5.37
C ILE A 41 3.87 -20.28 -6.48
N GLU A 42 4.83 -21.16 -6.76
CA GLU A 42 4.68 -22.26 -7.72
C GLU A 42 3.46 -23.13 -7.40
N LYS A 43 3.25 -23.50 -6.13
CA LYS A 43 2.07 -24.28 -5.69
C LYS A 43 0.76 -23.49 -5.79
N CYS A 44 0.79 -22.19 -5.65
CA CYS A 44 -0.37 -21.32 -5.90
C CYS A 44 -0.72 -21.32 -7.38
N HIS A 45 0.27 -21.19 -8.26
CA HIS A 45 0.09 -21.20 -9.70
C HIS A 45 -0.47 -22.56 -10.20
N GLU A 46 0.00 -23.70 -9.66
CA GLU A 46 -0.58 -25.02 -9.92
C GLU A 46 -2.10 -25.09 -9.64
N ARG A 47 -2.61 -24.18 -8.81
CA ARG A 47 -4.04 -24.08 -8.42
C ARG A 47 -4.75 -22.90 -9.06
N ASN A 48 -4.15 -22.28 -10.06
CA ASN A 48 -4.63 -21.06 -10.72
C ASN A 48 -4.85 -19.88 -9.74
N MET A 49 -4.04 -19.81 -8.68
CA MET A 49 -4.04 -18.69 -7.73
C MET A 49 -2.83 -17.81 -7.99
N LYS A 50 -3.06 -16.50 -8.07
CA LYS A 50 -2.01 -15.49 -8.18
C LYS A 50 -1.53 -15.07 -6.80
N VAL A 51 -0.28 -14.61 -6.72
CA VAL A 51 0.35 -14.15 -5.49
C VAL A 51 0.80 -12.70 -5.62
N VAL A 52 0.36 -11.87 -4.68
CA VAL A 52 0.75 -10.46 -4.56
C VAL A 52 1.72 -10.32 -3.40
N MET A 53 2.88 -9.72 -3.65
CA MET A 53 3.88 -9.42 -2.63
C MET A 53 3.65 -8.04 -2.04
N ASP A 54 3.71 -7.95 -0.72
CA ASP A 54 3.71 -6.67 -0.01
C ASP A 54 5.12 -6.07 0.01
N MET A 55 5.27 -4.82 -0.47
CA MET A 55 6.55 -4.11 -0.50
C MET A 55 6.43 -2.77 0.22
N ILE A 56 7.51 -2.39 0.91
CA ILE A 56 7.57 -1.19 1.74
C ILE A 56 8.73 -0.33 1.25
N PHE A 57 8.43 0.82 0.61
CA PHE A 57 9.45 1.73 0.09
C PHE A 57 9.57 3.03 0.90
N ASN A 58 8.59 3.31 1.74
CA ASN A 58 8.59 4.52 2.56
C ASN A 58 9.69 4.49 3.63
N HIS A 59 9.89 3.36 4.29
CA HIS A 59 10.79 3.22 5.42
C HIS A 59 11.44 1.83 5.47
N CYS A 60 12.45 1.69 6.31
CA CYS A 60 12.98 0.38 6.70
C CYS A 60 12.95 0.25 8.23
N GLY A 61 13.40 -0.88 8.76
CA GLY A 61 13.63 -1.04 10.20
C GLY A 61 14.91 -0.34 10.67
N SER A 62 14.95 0.12 11.92
CA SER A 62 16.15 0.74 12.51
C SER A 62 17.33 -0.22 12.68
N GLU A 63 17.08 -1.53 12.61
CA GLU A 63 18.14 -2.56 12.61
C GLU A 63 18.64 -2.89 11.18
N HIS A 64 18.10 -2.23 10.15
CA HIS A 64 18.62 -2.38 8.78
C HIS A 64 20.06 -1.86 8.73
N ILE A 65 20.93 -2.57 8.00
CA ILE A 65 22.35 -2.18 7.87
C ILE A 65 22.53 -0.73 7.39
N TRP A 66 21.64 -0.22 6.58
CA TRP A 66 21.67 1.17 6.11
C TRP A 66 21.53 2.19 7.23
N PHE A 67 20.80 1.86 8.30
CA PHE A 67 20.66 2.78 9.43
C PHE A 67 21.93 2.78 10.30
N LEU A 68 22.61 1.63 10.38
CA LEU A 68 23.86 1.48 11.13
C LEU A 68 25.07 2.02 10.34
N ASP A 69 25.09 1.80 9.02
CA ASP A 69 26.16 2.22 8.12
C ASP A 69 25.54 2.81 6.83
N ARG A 70 25.29 4.10 6.85
CA ARG A 70 24.56 4.80 5.77
C ARG A 70 25.37 4.85 4.49
N PRO A 71 24.79 4.40 3.35
CA PRO A 71 25.45 4.49 2.04
C PRO A 71 25.77 5.93 1.62
N SER A 72 24.92 6.90 2.01
CA SER A 72 25.15 8.33 1.80
C SER A 72 24.46 9.15 2.90
N LYS A 73 24.82 10.44 3.00
CA LYS A 73 24.26 11.35 4.01
C LYS A 73 22.76 11.59 3.84
N ASP A 74 22.28 11.51 2.62
CA ASP A 74 20.90 11.76 2.18
C ASP A 74 20.11 10.47 1.92
N TRP A 75 20.51 9.34 2.53
CA TRP A 75 19.81 8.06 2.39
C TRP A 75 18.46 8.05 3.10
N PHE A 76 18.37 8.79 4.20
CA PHE A 76 17.18 8.94 5.01
C PHE A 76 16.73 10.40 5.06
N ASN A 77 15.42 10.61 5.14
CA ASN A 77 14.83 11.88 5.49
C ASN A 77 15.04 12.15 7.00
N PHE A 78 15.24 13.40 7.39
CA PHE A 78 15.60 13.79 8.75
C PHE A 78 16.74 12.94 9.36
N PRO A 79 17.93 12.89 8.71
CA PRO A 79 19.00 11.94 9.06
C PRO A 79 19.63 12.22 10.44
N ASP A 80 19.41 13.39 11.02
CA ASP A 80 20.00 13.84 12.28
C ASP A 80 19.12 13.52 13.51
N GLY A 81 17.89 13.02 13.29
CA GLY A 81 16.98 12.65 14.37
C GLY A 81 15.54 12.41 13.93
N TYR A 82 14.83 11.67 14.76
CA TYR A 82 13.43 11.34 14.54
C TYR A 82 12.53 12.57 14.49
N VAL A 83 11.78 12.68 13.41
CA VAL A 83 10.68 13.64 13.23
C VAL A 83 9.46 12.85 12.77
N GLN A 84 8.42 12.79 13.58
CA GLN A 84 7.22 12.02 13.28
C GLN A 84 6.42 12.63 12.12
N THR A 85 5.92 11.80 11.20
CA THR A 85 4.98 12.24 10.17
C THR A 85 3.68 12.75 10.77
N SER A 86 3.02 13.67 10.07
CA SER A 86 1.71 14.17 10.50
C SER A 86 0.58 13.14 10.31
N TYR A 87 0.81 12.06 9.57
CA TYR A 87 -0.21 11.09 9.11
C TYR A 87 -1.37 11.72 8.33
N ARG A 88 -1.23 12.95 7.89
CA ARG A 88 -2.27 13.67 7.15
C ARG A 88 -1.95 13.68 5.66
N LEU A 89 -2.74 12.98 4.87
CA LEU A 89 -2.52 12.83 3.42
C LEU A 89 -3.09 13.98 2.58
N THR A 90 -3.89 14.88 3.17
CA THR A 90 -4.46 16.05 2.47
C THR A 90 -3.44 17.03 1.88
N PRO A 91 -2.20 17.19 2.42
CA PRO A 91 -1.15 18.01 1.81
C PRO A 91 -0.83 17.68 0.35
N HIS A 92 -1.13 16.49 -0.14
CA HIS A 92 -0.86 16.11 -1.54
C HIS A 92 -1.64 16.95 -2.56
N PHE A 93 -2.86 17.36 -2.24
CA PHE A 93 -3.75 18.06 -3.14
C PHE A 93 -4.35 19.36 -2.57
N ASP A 94 -3.94 19.75 -1.36
CA ASP A 94 -4.32 21.05 -0.80
C ASP A 94 -3.49 22.17 -1.44
N PRO A 95 -4.09 23.07 -2.25
CA PRO A 95 -3.36 24.13 -2.92
C PRO A 95 -2.84 25.21 -1.95
N TYR A 96 -3.27 25.18 -0.70
CA TYR A 96 -2.90 26.15 0.33
C TYR A 96 -1.97 25.56 1.40
N VAL A 97 -1.51 24.32 1.20
CA VAL A 97 -0.63 23.66 2.16
C VAL A 97 0.68 24.42 2.34
N SER A 98 1.16 24.52 3.58
CA SER A 98 2.49 25.05 3.85
C SER A 98 3.57 24.05 3.41
N THR A 99 4.74 24.56 3.00
CA THR A 99 5.90 23.69 2.72
C THR A 99 6.28 22.85 3.94
N TYR A 100 6.13 23.41 5.15
CA TYR A 100 6.40 22.69 6.38
C TYR A 100 5.49 21.48 6.55
N ASP A 101 4.16 21.66 6.44
CA ASP A 101 3.20 20.58 6.60
C ASP A 101 3.39 19.49 5.55
N LYS A 102 3.68 19.91 4.31
CA LYS A 102 3.99 18.97 3.23
C LYS A 102 5.25 18.15 3.53
N ASN A 103 6.33 18.81 3.93
CA ASN A 103 7.58 18.12 4.24
C ASN A 103 7.44 17.16 5.44
N ILE A 104 6.69 17.55 6.48
CA ILE A 104 6.44 16.66 7.62
C ILE A 104 5.62 15.43 7.20
N MET A 105 4.72 15.57 6.25
CA MET A 105 3.97 14.44 5.71
C MET A 105 4.85 13.55 4.84
N ASP A 106 5.58 14.12 3.87
CA ASP A 106 6.34 13.38 2.85
C ASP A 106 7.65 12.77 3.39
N MET A 107 8.20 13.31 4.47
CA MET A 107 9.55 12.99 4.96
C MET A 107 9.57 12.51 6.41
N GLY A 108 8.45 12.63 7.13
CA GLY A 108 8.39 12.26 8.54
C GLY A 108 8.33 10.74 8.73
N TRP A 109 9.01 10.24 9.76
CA TRP A 109 9.03 8.83 10.10
C TRP A 109 7.71 8.39 10.75
N PHE A 110 7.27 7.18 10.50
CA PHE A 110 6.07 6.63 11.18
C PHE A 110 6.29 6.51 12.67
N VAL A 111 7.37 5.88 13.05
CA VAL A 111 7.84 5.75 14.44
C VAL A 111 9.36 5.79 14.46
N GLU A 112 9.96 5.98 15.63
CA GLU A 112 11.41 6.07 15.80
C GLU A 112 12.17 4.84 15.25
N SER A 113 11.57 3.67 15.34
CA SER A 113 12.14 2.40 14.84
C SER A 113 11.91 2.15 13.34
N MET A 114 11.26 3.07 12.62
CA MET A 114 11.03 2.99 11.17
C MET A 114 11.55 4.26 10.49
N PRO A 115 12.88 4.38 10.29
CA PRO A 115 13.48 5.52 9.62
C PRO A 115 12.99 5.65 8.19
N ASP A 116 12.55 6.85 7.84
CA ASP A 116 12.00 7.19 6.54
C ASP A 116 13.11 7.29 5.49
N LEU A 117 12.91 6.61 4.36
CA LEU A 117 13.86 6.54 3.27
C LEU A 117 13.71 7.76 2.34
N ASN A 118 14.82 8.30 1.86
CA ASN A 118 14.80 9.41 0.91
C ASN A 118 14.81 8.92 -0.55
N GLN A 119 13.65 8.71 -1.13
CA GLN A 119 13.50 8.21 -2.50
C GLN A 119 13.95 9.24 -3.58
N HIS A 120 14.22 10.49 -3.20
CA HIS A 120 14.91 11.44 -4.08
C HIS A 120 16.40 11.11 -4.25
N ASN A 121 16.97 10.24 -3.40
CA ASN A 121 18.30 9.69 -3.64
C ASN A 121 18.24 8.68 -4.82
N PRO A 122 18.91 8.95 -5.95
CA PRO A 122 18.78 8.12 -7.14
C PRO A 122 19.36 6.71 -6.98
N HIS A 123 20.32 6.52 -6.07
CA HIS A 123 20.90 5.20 -5.81
C HIS A 123 19.95 4.34 -4.98
N LEU A 124 19.30 4.95 -4.00
CA LEU A 124 18.25 4.25 -3.22
C LEU A 124 17.10 3.86 -4.13
N MET A 125 16.57 4.80 -4.91
CA MET A 125 15.43 4.52 -5.79
C MET A 125 15.76 3.45 -6.82
N LYS A 126 16.97 3.49 -7.39
CA LYS A 126 17.43 2.42 -8.28
C LYS A 126 17.53 1.07 -7.58
N TYR A 127 18.02 1.03 -6.34
CA TYR A 127 18.06 -0.21 -5.55
C TYR A 127 16.66 -0.78 -5.33
N LEU A 128 15.68 0.05 -4.94
CA LEU A 128 14.29 -0.37 -4.70
C LEU A 128 13.62 -0.88 -5.98
N THR A 129 13.84 -0.21 -7.11
CA THR A 129 13.34 -0.66 -8.41
C THR A 129 13.95 -2.00 -8.82
N GLN A 130 15.27 -2.15 -8.69
CA GLN A 130 15.95 -3.42 -8.99
C GLN A 130 15.51 -4.54 -8.04
N ASN A 131 15.22 -4.23 -6.80
CA ASN A 131 14.66 -5.17 -5.84
C ASN A 131 13.29 -5.70 -6.28
N SER A 132 12.41 -4.82 -6.77
CA SER A 132 11.12 -5.24 -7.33
C SER A 132 11.29 -6.18 -8.51
N ILE A 133 12.12 -5.81 -9.49
CA ILE A 133 12.42 -6.63 -10.66
C ILE A 133 13.00 -7.98 -10.24
N TRP A 134 13.92 -7.99 -9.29
CA TRP A 134 14.51 -9.22 -8.78
C TRP A 134 13.47 -10.17 -8.18
N TRP A 135 12.53 -9.65 -7.36
CA TRP A 135 11.48 -10.48 -6.78
C TRP A 135 10.52 -11.02 -7.86
N ILE A 136 10.17 -10.22 -8.87
CA ILE A 136 9.35 -10.66 -10.01
C ILE A 136 10.04 -11.83 -10.71
N GLU A 137 11.29 -11.66 -11.10
CA GLU A 137 12.06 -12.67 -11.84
C GLU A 137 12.41 -13.92 -11.01
N TYR A 138 12.83 -13.71 -9.75
CA TYR A 138 13.25 -14.80 -8.89
C TYR A 138 12.10 -15.68 -8.44
N SER A 139 11.01 -15.07 -7.99
CA SER A 139 9.92 -15.79 -7.33
C SER A 139 8.70 -16.03 -8.21
N GLY A 140 8.50 -15.23 -9.25
CA GLY A 140 7.34 -15.30 -10.13
C GLY A 140 6.07 -14.71 -9.51
N ILE A 141 6.17 -13.71 -8.61
CA ILE A 141 4.99 -13.00 -8.10
C ILE A 141 4.19 -12.37 -9.23
N ASP A 142 2.88 -12.29 -9.06
CA ASP A 142 1.93 -11.80 -10.08
C ASP A 142 1.54 -10.33 -9.89
N GLY A 143 1.89 -9.74 -8.76
CA GLY A 143 1.61 -8.35 -8.45
C GLY A 143 2.33 -7.86 -7.20
N ILE A 144 2.32 -6.56 -7.00
CA ILE A 144 2.86 -5.90 -5.80
C ILE A 144 1.73 -5.10 -5.15
N ARG A 145 1.58 -5.23 -3.83
CA ARG A 145 0.91 -4.23 -3.00
C ARG A 145 1.97 -3.32 -2.44
N MET A 146 1.89 -2.03 -2.77
CA MET A 146 2.81 -1.03 -2.25
C MET A 146 2.23 -0.39 -0.99
N ASP A 147 2.86 -0.71 0.13
CA ASP A 147 2.56 -0.17 1.44
C ASP A 147 2.70 1.35 1.47
N THR A 148 1.80 2.03 2.18
CA THR A 148 1.87 3.47 2.45
C THR A 148 2.23 4.32 1.22
N HIS A 149 1.73 3.94 0.03
CA HIS A 149 2.10 4.54 -1.26
C HIS A 149 2.10 6.09 -1.27
N PRO A 150 1.12 6.79 -0.64
CA PRO A 150 1.08 8.25 -0.63
C PRO A 150 2.11 8.92 0.29
N TYR A 151 2.81 8.19 1.13
CA TYR A 151 3.84 8.75 2.01
C TYR A 151 5.20 8.87 1.32
N VAL A 152 5.38 8.17 0.21
CA VAL A 152 6.57 8.27 -0.64
C VAL A 152 6.41 9.43 -1.62
N PHE A 153 7.51 10.06 -2.02
CA PHE A 153 7.47 11.14 -3.00
C PHE A 153 6.77 10.71 -4.28
N PHE A 154 5.76 11.48 -4.69
CA PHE A 154 4.92 11.17 -5.84
C PHE A 154 5.71 10.85 -7.11
N ASP A 155 6.70 11.71 -7.44
CA ASP A 155 7.46 11.57 -8.68
C ASP A 155 8.35 10.32 -8.68
N SER A 156 8.90 9.96 -7.52
CA SER A 156 9.69 8.73 -7.35
C SER A 156 8.83 7.48 -7.55
N MET A 157 7.62 7.48 -6.99
CA MET A 157 6.69 6.36 -7.15
C MET A 157 6.11 6.27 -8.56
N ALA A 158 5.85 7.40 -9.19
CA ALA A 158 5.41 7.43 -10.59
C ALA A 158 6.47 6.85 -11.53
N GLU A 159 7.74 7.19 -11.35
CA GLU A 159 8.83 6.63 -12.16
C GLU A 159 9.01 5.13 -11.88
N TRP A 160 8.94 4.69 -10.63
CA TRP A 160 8.97 3.27 -10.28
C TRP A 160 7.83 2.48 -10.94
N CYS A 161 6.59 2.96 -10.84
CA CYS A 161 5.44 2.32 -11.49
C CYS A 161 5.66 2.22 -13.00
N LYS A 162 6.13 3.29 -13.63
CA LYS A 162 6.41 3.35 -15.05
C LYS A 162 7.54 2.39 -15.47
N GLU A 163 8.63 2.30 -14.71
CA GLU A 163 9.73 1.37 -15.00
C GLU A 163 9.24 -0.09 -14.93
N ILE A 164 8.49 -0.46 -13.89
CA ILE A 164 7.93 -1.80 -13.77
C ILE A 164 6.95 -2.12 -14.91
N GLN A 165 6.07 -1.19 -15.27
CA GLN A 165 5.11 -1.40 -16.36
C GLN A 165 5.77 -1.48 -17.74
N ASN A 166 6.88 -0.76 -17.96
CA ASN A 166 7.63 -0.85 -19.20
C ASN A 166 8.29 -2.21 -19.39
N GLU A 167 8.79 -2.81 -18.29
CA GLU A 167 9.42 -4.14 -18.31
C GLU A 167 8.34 -5.25 -18.31
N TYR A 168 7.26 -5.06 -17.56
CA TYR A 168 6.17 -6.02 -17.36
C TYR A 168 4.80 -5.37 -17.61
N PRO A 169 4.36 -5.19 -18.86
CA PRO A 169 3.13 -4.42 -19.19
C PRO A 169 1.85 -4.95 -18.55
N ASP A 170 1.78 -6.27 -18.32
CA ASP A 170 0.61 -6.95 -17.73
C ASP A 170 0.72 -7.11 -16.20
N PHE A 171 1.82 -6.67 -15.59
CA PHE A 171 2.01 -6.77 -14.15
C PHE A 171 1.18 -5.70 -13.42
N ASN A 172 0.51 -6.09 -12.34
CA ASN A 172 -0.31 -5.16 -11.57
C ASN A 172 0.37 -4.70 -10.29
N ILE A 173 0.27 -3.39 -10.04
CA ILE A 173 0.66 -2.75 -8.79
C ILE A 173 -0.60 -2.18 -8.17
N VAL A 174 -0.88 -2.53 -6.91
CA VAL A 174 -1.92 -1.92 -6.10
C VAL A 174 -1.28 -1.04 -5.03
N GLY A 175 -1.60 0.24 -5.03
CA GLY A 175 -1.12 1.19 -4.01
C GLY A 175 -2.09 1.25 -2.83
N GLU A 176 -1.54 1.14 -1.62
CA GLU A 176 -2.30 1.46 -0.43
C GLU A 176 -2.43 2.99 -0.30
N CYS A 177 -3.51 3.52 -0.87
CA CYS A 177 -3.85 4.93 -0.82
C CYS A 177 -5.01 5.12 0.18
N TRP A 178 -4.69 5.16 1.47
CA TRP A 178 -5.70 5.17 2.53
C TRP A 178 -6.33 6.56 2.71
N TYR A 179 -7.27 6.85 1.86
CA TYR A 179 -8.13 8.03 1.96
C TYR A 179 -9.56 7.65 2.27
N ASN A 180 -10.27 8.50 3.03
CA ASN A 180 -11.68 8.30 3.35
C ASN A 180 -12.62 8.87 2.27
N THR A 181 -12.07 9.36 1.16
CA THR A 181 -12.83 9.96 0.06
C THR A 181 -12.33 9.43 -1.29
N GLU A 182 -13.24 9.27 -2.23
CA GLU A 182 -12.96 8.84 -3.60
C GLU A 182 -11.97 9.78 -4.29
N ALA A 183 -12.10 11.09 -4.06
CA ALA A 183 -11.16 12.09 -4.60
C ALA A 183 -9.72 11.85 -4.14
N GLY A 184 -9.52 11.48 -2.86
CA GLY A 184 -8.19 11.18 -2.34
C GLY A 184 -7.57 9.93 -2.99
N SER A 185 -8.32 8.84 -3.07
CA SER A 185 -7.86 7.60 -3.69
C SER A 185 -7.68 7.76 -5.21
N ALA A 186 -8.65 8.38 -5.91
CA ALA A 186 -8.61 8.61 -7.34
C ALA A 186 -7.47 9.55 -7.80
N TYR A 187 -7.00 10.43 -6.92
CA TYR A 187 -5.84 11.28 -7.19
C TYR A 187 -4.58 10.47 -7.53
N TRP A 188 -4.42 9.31 -6.91
CA TRP A 188 -3.28 8.43 -7.09
C TRP A 188 -3.42 7.42 -8.23
N GLN A 189 -4.61 7.24 -8.78
CA GLN A 189 -4.77 6.35 -9.93
C GLN A 189 -4.14 6.97 -11.19
N GLU A 190 -3.55 6.15 -12.05
CA GLU A 190 -2.97 6.62 -13.32
C GLU A 190 -4.01 7.38 -14.15
N ASN A 191 -3.54 8.37 -14.90
CA ASN A 191 -4.40 9.22 -15.73
C ASN A 191 -5.51 9.93 -14.94
N SER A 192 -5.28 10.22 -13.67
CA SER A 192 -6.27 10.87 -12.79
C SER A 192 -6.84 12.14 -13.44
N ILE A 193 -8.16 12.25 -13.42
CA ILE A 193 -8.85 13.45 -13.92
C ILE A 193 -8.69 14.66 -12.97
N LEU A 194 -8.23 14.39 -11.74
CA LEU A 194 -8.08 15.39 -10.66
C LEU A 194 -6.74 16.13 -10.72
N ASP A 195 -5.70 15.52 -11.31
CA ASP A 195 -4.42 16.17 -11.61
C ASP A 195 -3.98 15.85 -13.03
N LYS A 196 -4.13 16.82 -13.92
CA LYS A 196 -3.77 16.68 -15.34
C LYS A 196 -2.30 17.05 -15.63
N THR A 197 -1.55 17.42 -14.62
CA THR A 197 -0.14 17.85 -14.76
C THR A 197 0.84 16.71 -14.52
N ARG A 198 0.42 15.67 -13.79
CA ARG A 198 1.22 14.52 -13.42
C ARG A 198 0.46 13.22 -13.68
N ASN A 199 1.19 12.14 -13.90
CA ASN A 199 0.64 10.79 -13.98
C ASN A 199 1.39 9.88 -12.99
N SER A 200 0.67 9.24 -12.10
CA SER A 200 1.24 8.31 -11.12
C SER A 200 1.70 6.98 -11.74
N HIS A 201 1.17 6.63 -12.91
CA HIS A 201 1.32 5.30 -13.51
C HIS A 201 0.85 4.14 -12.59
N LEU A 202 0.11 4.42 -11.54
CA LEU A 202 -0.45 3.43 -10.62
C LEU A 202 -1.82 2.98 -11.12
N LYS A 203 -1.93 1.78 -11.65
CA LYS A 203 -3.19 1.27 -12.23
C LYS A 203 -4.27 1.06 -11.18
N THR A 204 -3.91 0.48 -10.04
CA THR A 204 -4.88 0.05 -9.02
C THR A 204 -4.62 0.75 -7.69
N VAL A 205 -5.69 1.27 -7.10
CA VAL A 205 -5.71 1.79 -5.71
C VAL A 205 -6.67 0.98 -4.86
N MET A 206 -6.44 0.91 -3.55
CA MET A 206 -7.36 0.24 -2.62
C MET A 206 -8.58 1.12 -2.32
N ASP A 207 -9.77 0.51 -2.29
CA ASP A 207 -11.04 1.20 -2.08
C ASP A 207 -11.36 1.38 -0.59
N PHE A 208 -10.57 2.20 0.10
CA PHE A 208 -10.84 2.58 1.48
C PHE A 208 -12.13 3.37 1.67
N PRO A 209 -12.56 4.24 0.73
CA PRO A 209 -13.85 4.92 0.83
C PRO A 209 -15.04 3.95 0.95
N LEU A 210 -15.10 2.91 0.13
CA LEU A 210 -16.14 1.88 0.21
C LEU A 210 -15.95 0.99 1.46
N GLN A 211 -14.72 0.54 1.72
CA GLN A 211 -14.38 -0.27 2.89
C GLN A 211 -14.86 0.39 4.19
N GLY A 212 -14.64 1.69 4.34
CA GLY A 212 -14.99 2.45 5.54
C GLY A 212 -16.49 2.48 5.86
N ILE A 213 -17.36 2.21 4.89
CA ILE A 213 -18.82 2.25 5.09
C ILE A 213 -19.51 0.89 4.90
N VAL A 214 -18.87 -0.07 4.24
CA VAL A 214 -19.54 -1.30 3.80
C VAL A 214 -20.08 -2.12 4.97
N ARG A 215 -19.35 -2.23 6.07
CA ARG A 215 -19.80 -2.96 7.26
C ARG A 215 -21.06 -2.35 7.84
N GLU A 216 -21.06 -1.04 8.08
CA GLU A 216 -22.22 -0.32 8.59
C GLU A 216 -23.40 -0.41 7.62
N ALA A 217 -23.15 -0.30 6.32
CA ALA A 217 -24.19 -0.34 5.29
C ALA A 217 -24.97 -1.67 5.28
N PHE A 218 -24.28 -2.80 5.47
CA PHE A 218 -24.94 -4.10 5.53
C PHE A 218 -25.56 -4.43 6.88
N MET A 219 -25.04 -3.89 7.98
CA MET A 219 -25.49 -4.19 9.33
C MET A 219 -26.58 -3.25 9.85
N SER A 220 -26.73 -2.06 9.26
CA SER A 220 -27.74 -1.10 9.65
C SER A 220 -29.05 -1.32 8.91
N GLN A 221 -30.17 -0.95 9.55
CA GLN A 221 -31.44 -0.90 8.85
C GLN A 221 -31.39 0.11 7.72
N THR A 222 -31.83 -0.29 6.54
CA THR A 222 -31.88 0.58 5.35
C THR A 222 -33.07 1.54 5.44
N ASP A 223 -32.79 2.82 5.34
CA ASP A 223 -33.77 3.90 5.15
C ASP A 223 -33.27 4.89 4.08
N SER A 224 -33.79 6.11 4.05
CA SER A 224 -33.38 7.13 3.07
C SER A 224 -31.93 7.62 3.26
N TRP A 225 -31.29 7.39 4.39
CA TRP A 225 -29.99 7.97 4.78
C TRP A 225 -28.99 6.95 5.31
N THR A 226 -29.46 5.74 5.63
CA THR A 226 -28.67 4.69 6.29
C THR A 226 -28.73 3.37 5.54
N GLY A 227 -27.98 2.39 6.02
CA GLY A 227 -27.94 1.06 5.45
C GLY A 227 -27.36 1.04 4.03
N LEU A 228 -27.94 0.25 3.16
CA LEU A 228 -27.45 0.05 1.79
C LEU A 228 -27.45 1.32 0.94
N ASN A 229 -28.22 2.36 1.29
CA ASN A 229 -28.18 3.63 0.56
C ASN A 229 -26.80 4.29 0.62
N LYS A 230 -26.00 4.09 1.68
CA LYS A 230 -24.61 4.57 1.75
C LYS A 230 -23.72 3.99 0.66
N ILE A 231 -23.98 2.75 0.23
CA ILE A 231 -23.23 2.13 -0.88
C ILE A 231 -23.57 2.85 -2.20
N TYR A 232 -24.82 3.14 -2.46
CA TYR A 232 -25.21 3.90 -3.66
C TYR A 232 -24.58 5.29 -3.71
N ASP A 233 -24.50 5.97 -2.54
CA ASP A 233 -23.84 7.28 -2.44
C ASP A 233 -22.35 7.19 -2.80
N ARG A 234 -21.67 6.09 -2.42
CA ARG A 234 -20.25 5.86 -2.78
C ARG A 234 -20.09 5.52 -4.27
N LEU A 235 -20.84 4.54 -4.77
CA LEU A 235 -20.79 4.16 -6.19
C LEU A 235 -21.13 5.31 -7.14
N ALA A 236 -21.98 6.25 -6.70
CA ALA A 236 -22.28 7.45 -7.46
C ALA A 236 -21.06 8.37 -7.68
N LEU A 237 -19.97 8.19 -6.92
CA LEU A 237 -18.72 8.94 -7.02
C LEU A 237 -17.64 8.23 -7.85
N ASP A 238 -17.93 7.04 -8.40
CA ASP A 238 -16.98 6.26 -9.20
C ASP A 238 -16.46 7.03 -10.43
N PHE A 239 -17.21 8.03 -10.91
CA PHE A 239 -16.77 8.92 -11.99
C PHE A 239 -15.48 9.71 -11.66
N MET A 240 -15.07 9.78 -10.40
CA MET A 240 -13.82 10.44 -10.00
C MET A 240 -12.59 9.62 -10.37
N TYR A 241 -12.73 8.29 -10.43
CA TYR A 241 -11.65 7.41 -10.84
C TYR A 241 -11.44 7.47 -12.35
N SER A 242 -10.20 7.39 -12.80
CA SER A 242 -9.89 7.25 -14.23
C SER A 242 -10.35 5.91 -14.78
N ASP A 243 -10.26 4.86 -13.96
CA ASP A 243 -10.79 3.53 -14.20
C ASP A 243 -11.38 2.94 -12.91
N PRO A 244 -12.70 3.05 -12.67
CA PRO A 244 -13.32 2.49 -11.47
C PRO A 244 -13.27 0.96 -11.42
N MET A 245 -13.11 0.28 -12.57
CA MET A 245 -12.99 -1.19 -12.59
C MET A 245 -11.59 -1.69 -12.17
N ALA A 246 -10.62 -0.80 -12.10
CA ALA A 246 -9.28 -1.10 -11.60
C ALA A 246 -9.08 -0.72 -10.12
N VAL A 247 -10.15 -0.47 -9.37
CA VAL A 247 -10.09 -0.22 -7.93
C VAL A 247 -10.21 -1.54 -7.18
N LEU A 248 -9.31 -1.79 -6.21
CA LEU A 248 -9.33 -2.99 -5.38
C LEU A 248 -10.34 -2.85 -4.24
N THR A 249 -11.52 -3.47 -4.40
CA THR A 249 -12.54 -3.55 -3.36
C THR A 249 -12.18 -4.61 -2.31
N PHE A 250 -12.47 -4.33 -1.04
CA PHE A 250 -12.24 -5.27 0.06
C PHE A 250 -13.17 -4.96 1.25
N LEU A 251 -13.42 -5.96 2.11
CA LEU A 251 -14.26 -5.81 3.31
C LEU A 251 -13.44 -5.41 4.53
N ASP A 252 -12.30 -6.04 4.69
CA ASP A 252 -11.36 -5.80 5.78
C ASP A 252 -9.94 -6.25 5.39
N ASN A 253 -8.96 -5.81 6.16
CA ASN A 253 -7.58 -6.25 6.07
C ASN A 253 -6.95 -6.32 7.48
N HIS A 254 -5.62 -6.42 7.56
CA HIS A 254 -4.91 -6.49 8.85
C HIS A 254 -4.89 -5.18 9.65
N ASP A 255 -5.19 -4.03 9.01
CA ASP A 255 -5.21 -2.69 9.64
C ASP A 255 -6.62 -2.22 9.99
N THR A 256 -7.65 -2.92 9.54
CA THR A 256 -9.03 -2.55 9.78
C THR A 256 -9.75 -3.56 10.66
N ASP A 257 -10.86 -3.14 11.29
CA ASP A 257 -11.73 -4.04 12.02
C ASP A 257 -12.26 -5.12 11.07
N ARG A 258 -12.32 -6.37 11.57
CA ARG A 258 -12.90 -7.47 10.82
C ARG A 258 -14.40 -7.27 10.62
N PHE A 259 -14.90 -7.59 9.44
CA PHE A 259 -16.33 -7.51 9.15
C PHE A 259 -17.15 -8.38 10.11
N LEU A 260 -16.64 -9.56 10.48
CA LEU A 260 -17.26 -10.52 11.41
C LEU A 260 -16.71 -10.43 12.84
N SER A 261 -16.29 -9.27 13.32
CA SER A 261 -15.43 -9.18 14.50
C SER A 261 -16.03 -9.74 15.78
N GLU A 262 -17.17 -9.80 16.19
CA GLU A 262 -17.57 -10.30 17.53
C GLU A 262 -19.00 -10.90 17.60
N GLU A 263 -19.76 -10.84 16.53
CA GLU A 263 -21.15 -11.30 16.52
C GLU A 263 -21.35 -12.37 15.44
N PRO A 264 -21.38 -13.67 15.82
CA PRO A 264 -21.55 -14.77 14.86
C PRO A 264 -22.89 -14.70 14.09
N ASP A 265 -23.85 -13.93 14.55
CA ASP A 265 -25.15 -13.75 13.90
C ASP A 265 -25.09 -12.94 12.59
N ASN A 266 -23.94 -12.32 12.31
CA ASN A 266 -23.74 -11.48 11.12
C ASN A 266 -23.23 -12.24 9.87
N LEU A 267 -23.15 -13.56 9.92
CA LEU A 267 -22.68 -14.36 8.78
C LEU A 267 -23.53 -14.16 7.52
N GLY A 268 -24.81 -13.89 7.67
CA GLY A 268 -25.72 -13.59 6.56
C GLY A 268 -25.33 -12.30 5.83
N PHE A 269 -25.05 -11.24 6.58
CA PHE A 269 -24.60 -9.96 6.04
C PHE A 269 -23.21 -10.06 5.42
N PHE A 270 -22.29 -10.79 6.04
CA PHE A 270 -20.97 -11.03 5.49
C PHE A 270 -21.02 -11.71 4.11
N LYS A 271 -21.85 -12.76 3.95
CA LYS A 271 -22.06 -13.43 2.68
C LYS A 271 -22.63 -12.49 1.61
N GLN A 272 -23.57 -11.61 1.99
CA GLN A 272 -24.14 -10.62 1.10
C GLN A 272 -23.09 -9.58 0.69
N ALA A 273 -22.28 -9.11 1.64
CA ALA A 273 -21.20 -8.16 1.37
C ALA A 273 -20.12 -8.76 0.44
N ILE A 274 -19.74 -10.04 0.64
CA ILE A 274 -18.85 -10.74 -0.30
C ILE A 274 -19.46 -10.81 -1.71
N ALA A 275 -20.75 -11.21 -1.80
CA ALA A 275 -21.43 -11.30 -3.09
C ALA A 275 -21.60 -9.94 -3.78
N PHE A 276 -21.60 -8.85 -3.03
CA PHE A 276 -21.60 -7.49 -3.58
C PHE A 276 -20.24 -7.11 -4.16
N LEU A 277 -19.12 -7.55 -3.54
CA LEU A 277 -17.77 -7.23 -4.03
C LEU A 277 -17.32 -8.07 -5.23
N LEU A 278 -17.94 -9.23 -5.49
CA LEU A 278 -17.61 -10.16 -6.58
C LEU A 278 -18.39 -9.86 -7.86
#